data_9318098afc6574ea63296b67ca8b1ab9
#
_entry.id   9318098afc6574ea63296b67ca8b1ab9
#
_cell.length_a   1.000
_cell.length_b   1.000
_cell.length_c   1.000
_cell.angle_alpha   90.00
_cell.angle_beta   90.00
_cell.angle_gamma   90.00
#
_symmetry.space_group_name_H-M   'P 1'
#
loop_
_entity.id
_entity.type
_entity.pdbx_description
1 polymer ?
#
loop_
_entity_poly.entity_id
_entity_poly.type
_entity_poly.pdbx_seq_one_letter_code
_entity_poly.pdbx_strand_id
1 'polypeptide(L)'
;MIIVQIFYSDSEHTYGAFMTKFTPNSNCPFFAYRSMLSDFFKSKIKYICGGTVINNLTNQTFDEIQFPFPPNDVLESFENLLTPIYEKVGKNNDEILKLTTLRDELLPMLMNGQVSVE
;
A
#
# COMPACT_ATOMS: atom_id res chain seq x y z
N MET A 1 7.19 9.73 10.24
CA MET A 1 6.86 8.30 9.93
C MET A 1 6.45 8.23 8.47
N ILE A 2 7.05 7.35 7.69
CA ILE A 2 6.70 7.14 6.27
C ILE A 2 5.77 5.95 6.21
N ILE A 3 4.60 6.14 5.62
CA ILE A 3 3.62 5.08 5.39
C ILE A 3 3.62 4.78 3.90
N VAL A 4 3.90 3.53 3.56
CA VAL A 4 3.82 3.02 2.18
C VAL A 4 2.67 2.04 2.12
N GLN A 5 1.80 2.21 1.15
CA GLN A 5 0.64 1.35 0.95
C GLN A 5 0.56 0.93 -0.52
N ILE A 6 0.26 -0.33 -0.76
CA ILE A 6 -0.06 -0.84 -2.09
C ILE A 6 -1.58 -0.97 -2.22
N PHE A 7 -2.10 -0.48 -3.32
CA PHE A 7 -3.51 -0.66 -3.68
C PHE A 7 -3.60 -1.75 -4.74
N TYR A 8 -4.34 -2.78 -4.43
CA TYR A 8 -4.60 -3.92 -5.31
C TYR A 8 -6.12 -4.09 -5.44
N SER A 9 -6.74 -3.13 -6.15
CA SER A 9 -8.18 -3.07 -6.35
C SER A 9 -8.48 -2.36 -7.68
N ASP A 10 -9.52 -2.78 -8.35
CA ASP A 10 -10.01 -2.14 -9.59
C ASP A 10 -10.76 -0.82 -9.31
N SER A 11 -10.90 -0.42 -8.05
CA SER A 11 -11.55 0.82 -7.67
C SER A 11 -10.65 2.04 -7.94
N GLU A 12 -11.26 3.14 -8.37
CA GLU A 12 -10.57 4.42 -8.50
C GLU A 12 -10.20 4.94 -7.10
N HIS A 13 -8.91 5.25 -6.91
CA HIS A 13 -8.40 5.84 -5.69
C HIS A 13 -7.90 7.24 -5.93
N THR A 14 -8.30 8.16 -5.05
CA THR A 14 -7.74 9.51 -4.98
C THR A 14 -6.73 9.59 -3.83
N TYR A 15 -5.71 10.41 -3.99
CA TYR A 15 -4.71 10.63 -2.94
C TYR A 15 -4.60 12.12 -2.62
N GLY A 16 -4.30 12.42 -1.34
CA GLY A 16 -4.21 13.78 -0.85
C GLY A 16 -2.96 14.52 -1.33
N ALA A 17 -2.95 15.84 -1.18
CA ALA A 17 -1.87 16.73 -1.65
C ALA A 17 -0.48 16.43 -1.04
N PHE A 18 -0.43 15.74 0.11
CA PHE A 18 0.82 15.36 0.79
C PHE A 18 1.23 13.90 0.53
N MET A 19 0.58 13.25 -0.42
CA MET A 19 0.88 11.87 -0.81
C MET A 19 1.51 11.84 -2.18
N THR A 20 2.45 10.93 -2.39
CA THR A 20 3.09 10.72 -3.69
C THR A 20 2.70 9.35 -4.22
N LYS A 21 2.20 9.32 -5.46
CA LYS A 21 1.97 8.07 -6.18
C LYS A 21 3.29 7.62 -6.81
N PHE A 22 3.69 6.40 -6.49
CA PHE A 22 4.82 5.74 -7.11
C PHE A 22 4.33 4.66 -8.09
N THR A 23 4.82 4.72 -9.32
CA THR A 23 4.53 3.70 -10.34
C THR A 23 5.87 3.17 -10.84
N PRO A 24 6.21 1.89 -10.61
CA PRO A 24 7.47 1.32 -11.07
C PRO A 24 7.49 1.23 -12.61
N ASN A 25 8.63 1.55 -13.22
CA ASN A 25 8.83 1.49 -14.67
C ASN A 25 8.95 0.06 -15.20
N SER A 26 9.30 -0.88 -14.33
CA SER A 26 9.40 -2.30 -14.61
C SER A 26 8.24 -3.06 -13.98
N ASN A 27 7.92 -4.24 -14.52
CA ASN A 27 6.82 -5.07 -14.01
C ASN A 27 7.19 -5.77 -12.67
N CYS A 28 7.57 -4.96 -11.66
CA CYS A 28 7.99 -5.41 -10.34
C CYS A 28 7.38 -4.60 -9.18
N PRO A 29 6.04 -4.50 -9.13
CA PRO A 29 5.38 -3.69 -8.12
C PRO A 29 5.61 -4.17 -6.69
N PHE A 30 5.68 -5.49 -6.47
CA PHE A 30 5.86 -6.04 -5.12
C PHE A 30 7.29 -5.90 -4.63
N PHE A 31 8.28 -6.05 -5.51
CA PHE A 31 9.66 -5.76 -5.16
C PHE A 31 9.84 -4.29 -4.76
N ALA A 32 9.31 -3.36 -5.55
CA ALA A 32 9.35 -1.93 -5.24
C ALA A 32 8.67 -1.63 -3.89
N TYR A 33 7.48 -2.17 -3.67
CA TYR A 33 6.74 -1.99 -2.42
C TYR A 33 7.51 -2.54 -1.21
N ARG A 34 8.02 -3.76 -1.30
CA ARG A 34 8.79 -4.39 -0.21
C ARG A 34 10.11 -3.68 0.06
N SER A 35 10.76 -3.18 -0.99
CA SER A 35 11.99 -2.39 -0.87
C SER A 35 11.74 -1.09 -0.11
N MET A 36 10.64 -0.40 -0.39
CA MET A 36 10.24 0.82 0.31
C MET A 36 9.84 0.58 1.78
N LEU A 37 9.37 -0.61 2.12
CA LEU A 37 9.07 -1.00 3.51
C LEU A 37 10.32 -1.39 4.30
N SER A 38 11.44 -1.65 3.64
CA SER A 38 12.67 -2.11 4.29
C SER A 38 13.25 -1.04 5.24
N ASP A 39 13.92 -1.52 6.28
CA ASP A 39 14.61 -0.63 7.22
C ASP A 39 15.76 0.13 6.55
N PHE A 40 16.36 -0.46 5.51
CA PHE A 40 17.36 0.20 4.68
C PHE A 40 16.78 1.47 4.05
N PHE A 41 15.63 1.37 3.36
CA PHE A 41 14.99 2.52 2.74
C PHE A 41 14.59 3.58 3.77
N LYS A 42 13.94 3.16 4.85
CA LYS A 42 13.54 4.06 5.94
C LYS A 42 14.71 4.80 6.56
N SER A 43 15.83 4.11 6.77
CA SER A 43 17.05 4.72 7.31
C SER A 43 17.68 5.71 6.33
N LYS A 44 17.71 5.38 5.04
CA LYS A 44 18.22 6.27 3.99
C LYS A 44 17.38 7.53 3.88
N ILE A 45 16.07 7.43 3.82
CA ILE A 45 15.19 8.60 3.80
C ILE A 45 15.40 9.47 5.05
N LYS A 46 15.47 8.87 6.23
CA LYS A 46 15.71 9.60 7.46
C LYS A 46 17.03 10.37 7.43
N TYR A 47 18.06 9.78 6.83
CA TYR A 47 19.36 10.41 6.66
C TYR A 47 19.31 11.58 5.67
N ILE A 48 18.72 11.39 4.48
CA ILE A 48 18.62 12.41 3.41
C ILE A 48 17.75 13.58 3.86
N CYS A 49 16.62 13.31 4.52
CA CYS A 49 15.71 14.36 4.99
C CYS A 49 16.21 15.14 6.22
N GLY A 50 17.40 14.83 6.76
CA GLY A 50 18.12 15.69 7.72
C GLY A 50 17.43 15.98 9.05
N GLY A 51 16.49 15.14 9.50
CA GLY A 51 15.93 15.23 10.85
C GLY A 51 15.00 16.40 11.13
N THR A 52 14.52 17.12 10.13
CA THR A 52 13.49 18.16 10.28
C THR A 52 12.11 17.55 10.58
N VAL A 53 11.28 18.30 11.32
CA VAL A 53 9.96 17.84 11.80
C VAL A 53 8.99 17.53 10.66
N ILE A 54 9.18 18.16 9.48
CA ILE A 54 8.37 17.94 8.27
C ILE A 54 9.30 17.56 7.14
N ASN A 55 9.31 16.27 6.81
CA ASN A 55 10.11 15.74 5.71
C ASN A 55 9.22 15.59 4.47
N ASN A 56 9.34 16.53 3.53
CA ASN A 56 8.72 16.39 2.23
C ASN A 56 9.57 15.46 1.36
N LEU A 57 9.02 14.32 1.00
CA LEU A 57 9.62 13.44 0.00
C LEU A 57 9.47 14.08 -1.38
N THR A 58 10.59 14.48 -1.97
CA THR A 58 10.64 14.98 -3.34
C THR A 58 11.16 13.91 -4.28
N ASN A 59 10.96 14.08 -5.58
CA ASN A 59 11.52 13.17 -6.59
C ASN A 59 13.04 13.07 -6.44
N GLN A 60 13.72 14.17 -6.12
CA GLN A 60 15.17 14.19 -5.87
C GLN A 60 15.59 13.24 -4.72
N THR A 61 14.77 13.14 -3.68
CA THR A 61 15.03 12.22 -2.56
C THR A 61 15.06 10.76 -3.01
N PHE A 62 14.21 10.41 -3.97
CA PHE A 62 14.17 9.06 -4.53
C PHE A 62 15.35 8.78 -5.45
N ASP A 63 15.81 9.77 -6.21
CA ASP A 63 16.96 9.65 -7.13
C ASP A 63 18.28 9.38 -6.38
N GLU A 64 18.39 9.81 -5.13
CA GLU A 64 19.57 9.59 -4.27
C GLU A 64 19.60 8.19 -3.66
N ILE A 65 18.49 7.45 -3.69
CA ILE A 65 18.39 6.13 -3.06
C ILE A 65 18.66 5.04 -4.11
N GLN A 66 19.85 4.47 -4.05
CA GLN A 66 20.22 3.33 -4.88
C GLN A 66 19.84 2.02 -4.17
N PHE A 67 19.05 1.21 -4.86
CA PHE A 67 18.74 -0.15 -4.43
C PHE A 67 19.58 -1.17 -5.18
N PRO A 68 20.05 -2.24 -4.52
CA PRO A 68 20.55 -3.40 -5.22
C PRO A 68 19.40 -4.04 -6.00
N PHE A 69 19.49 -4.04 -7.32
CA PHE A 69 18.48 -4.62 -8.19
C PHE A 69 18.87 -6.07 -8.50
N PRO A 70 18.00 -7.06 -8.22
CA PRO A 70 18.30 -8.45 -8.47
C PRO A 70 18.26 -8.77 -9.99
N PRO A 71 18.87 -9.89 -10.43
CA PRO A 71 18.69 -10.40 -11.79
C PRO A 71 17.21 -10.62 -12.12
N ASN A 72 16.85 -10.47 -13.40
CA ASN A 72 15.46 -10.54 -13.85
C ASN A 72 14.77 -11.87 -13.48
N ASP A 73 15.47 -13.01 -13.57
CA ASP A 73 14.95 -14.32 -13.24
C ASP A 73 14.49 -14.43 -11.77
N VAL A 74 15.29 -13.83 -10.86
CA VAL A 74 14.98 -13.79 -9.44
C VAL A 74 13.80 -12.85 -9.18
N LEU A 75 13.77 -11.71 -9.88
CA LEU A 75 12.71 -10.72 -9.76
C LEU A 75 11.38 -11.30 -10.22
N GLU A 76 11.34 -11.96 -11.37
CA GLU A 76 10.15 -12.60 -11.92
C GLU A 76 9.63 -13.71 -10.98
N SER A 77 10.52 -14.54 -10.46
CA SER A 77 10.16 -15.57 -9.49
C SER A 77 9.56 -14.97 -8.21
N PHE A 78 10.09 -13.86 -7.74
CA PHE A 78 9.60 -13.15 -6.58
C PHE A 78 8.22 -12.54 -6.82
N GLU A 79 8.00 -11.86 -7.96
CA GLU A 79 6.71 -11.29 -8.32
C GLU A 79 5.63 -12.37 -8.47
N ASN A 80 5.95 -13.48 -9.15
CA ASN A 80 5.05 -14.62 -9.32
C ASN A 80 4.64 -15.27 -7.98
N LEU A 81 5.55 -15.31 -7.01
CA LEU A 81 5.26 -15.82 -5.67
C LEU A 81 4.34 -14.87 -4.89
N LEU A 82 4.52 -13.57 -5.02
CA LEU A 82 3.77 -12.58 -4.25
C LEU A 82 2.41 -12.22 -4.85
N THR A 83 2.26 -12.30 -6.16
CA THR A 83 1.01 -11.96 -6.85
C THR A 83 -0.22 -12.64 -6.22
N PRO A 84 -0.29 -13.97 -6.05
CA PRO A 84 -1.48 -14.61 -5.49
C PRO A 84 -1.74 -14.21 -4.03
N ILE A 85 -0.67 -13.89 -3.27
CA ILE A 85 -0.79 -13.46 -1.88
C ILE A 85 -1.46 -12.09 -1.82
N TYR A 86 -0.98 -11.13 -2.62
CA TYR A 86 -1.54 -9.78 -2.63
C TYR A 86 -2.94 -9.73 -3.25
N GLU A 87 -3.23 -10.55 -4.25
CA GLU A 87 -4.60 -10.73 -4.75
C GLU A 87 -5.55 -11.20 -3.65
N LYS A 88 -5.13 -12.16 -2.84
CA LYS A 88 -5.94 -12.63 -1.70
C LYS A 88 -6.12 -11.54 -0.66
N VAL A 89 -5.09 -10.77 -0.35
CA VAL A 89 -5.17 -9.62 0.56
C VAL A 89 -6.15 -8.58 0.02
N GLY A 90 -6.08 -8.26 -1.28
CA GLY A 90 -7.02 -7.34 -1.93
C GLY A 90 -8.46 -7.79 -1.79
N LYS A 91 -8.77 -9.04 -2.16
CA LYS A 91 -10.11 -9.62 -2.02
C LYS A 91 -10.63 -9.60 -0.58
N ASN A 92 -9.78 -9.91 0.39
CA ASN A 92 -10.14 -9.85 1.80
C ASN A 92 -10.46 -8.41 2.25
N ASN A 93 -9.70 -7.42 1.78
CA ASN A 93 -9.95 -6.02 2.10
C ASN A 93 -11.29 -5.54 1.49
N ASP A 94 -11.60 -5.93 0.26
CA ASP A 94 -12.88 -5.62 -0.38
C ASP A 94 -14.06 -6.26 0.37
N GLU A 95 -13.89 -7.49 0.85
CA GLU A 95 -14.89 -8.17 1.67
C GLU A 95 -15.09 -7.47 3.03
N ILE A 96 -14.00 -7.08 3.69
CA ILE A 96 -14.05 -6.30 4.95
C ILE A 96 -14.82 -4.99 4.73
N LEU A 97 -14.56 -4.30 3.63
CA LEU A 97 -15.26 -3.05 3.31
C LEU A 97 -16.76 -3.29 3.13
N LYS A 98 -17.14 -4.31 2.35
CA LYS A 98 -18.56 -4.69 2.15
C LYS A 98 -19.25 -5.05 3.46
N LEU A 99 -18.61 -5.87 4.29
CA LEU A 99 -19.18 -6.29 5.58
C LEU A 99 -19.30 -5.10 6.54
N THR A 100 -18.34 -4.18 6.52
CA THR A 100 -18.39 -2.96 7.34
C THR A 100 -19.56 -2.08 6.92
N THR A 101 -19.73 -1.85 5.62
CA THR A 101 -20.85 -1.08 5.08
C THR A 101 -22.19 -1.72 5.46
N LEU A 102 -22.31 -3.03 5.27
CA LEU A 102 -23.54 -3.76 5.62
C LEU A 102 -23.85 -3.69 7.12
N ARG A 103 -22.82 -3.82 7.98
CA ARG A 103 -22.98 -3.64 9.42
C ARG A 103 -23.52 -2.24 9.75
N ASP A 104 -22.93 -1.21 9.15
CA ASP A 104 -23.28 0.17 9.45
C ASP A 104 -24.68 0.55 8.93
N GLU A 105 -25.15 -0.13 7.87
CA GLU A 105 -26.53 -0.01 7.38
C GLU A 105 -27.53 -0.76 8.26
N LEU A 106 -27.20 -1.99 8.69
CA LEU A 106 -28.10 -2.84 9.46
C LEU A 106 -28.20 -2.43 10.94
N LEU A 107 -27.14 -1.91 11.52
CA LEU A 107 -27.13 -1.58 12.96
C LEU A 107 -28.23 -0.61 13.38
N PRO A 108 -28.47 0.51 12.68
CA PRO A 108 -29.61 1.39 12.98
C PRO A 108 -30.96 0.73 12.82
N MET A 109 -31.11 -0.16 11.82
CA MET A 109 -32.38 -0.88 11.57
C MET A 109 -32.70 -1.87 12.69
N LEU A 110 -31.68 -2.58 13.19
CA LEU A 110 -31.80 -3.47 14.35
C LEU A 110 -32.15 -2.71 15.62
N MET A 111 -31.51 -1.55 15.85
CA MET A 111 -31.79 -0.71 17.03
C MET A 111 -33.21 -0.13 17.01
N ASN A 112 -33.76 0.13 15.82
CA ASN A 112 -35.12 0.65 15.65
C ASN A 112 -36.19 -0.46 15.54
N GLY A 113 -35.79 -1.73 15.65
CA GLY A 113 -36.72 -2.88 15.54
C GLY A 113 -37.30 -3.10 14.14
N GLN A 114 -36.64 -2.56 13.11
CA GLN A 114 -37.07 -2.72 11.71
C GLN A 114 -36.67 -4.06 11.10
N VAL A 115 -35.66 -4.71 11.70
CA VAL A 115 -35.15 -6.04 11.32
C VAL A 115 -34.97 -6.87 12.59
N SER A 116 -35.37 -8.14 12.55
CA SER A 116 -35.12 -9.10 13.62
C SER A 116 -34.11 -10.16 13.15
N VAL A 117 -33.28 -10.63 14.05
CA VAL A 117 -32.40 -11.80 13.83
C VAL A 117 -33.13 -13.00 14.42
N GLU A 118 -33.46 -13.97 13.56
CA GLU A 118 -33.99 -15.29 13.98
C GLU A 118 -32.82 -16.22 14.35
#